data_0f487da028e7717e3561274e2ec395da
#
_entry.id   0f487da028e7717e3561274e2ec395da
#
_cell.length_a   1.000
_cell.length_b   1.000
_cell.length_c   1.000
_cell.angle_alpha   90.00
_cell.angle_beta   90.00
_cell.angle_gamma   90.00
#
_symmetry.space_group_name_H-M   'P 1'
#
loop_
_entity.id
_entity.type
_entity.pdbx_description
1 polymer ?
#
loop_
_entity_poly.entity_id
_entity_poly.type
_entity_poly.pdbx_seq_one_letter_code
_entity_poly.pdbx_strand_id
1 'polypeptide(L)'
;NLTEGKFSWFGHSTLIMKTEGLVIMTDPVFNRASPLPSFNSNSKSSFFNGKPFEFENPILIDDLPKVDVVIISHDHYDHLDSKAIKDLSGLVDHFIVPLGVGAHLERWGVIKNKITELDWYESKNFKDVDFTFTPALHFSGRGVFNGNSTLWGSWVVSSKSLSAYFSGDGGYSETFKKLGEEYGPFDIAFIENGAYNVDWSNVHMYPDEAVQASIDLKAEILFP
;
A
#
# COMPACT_ATOMS: atom_id res chain seq x y z
N ASN A 1 -0.80 -1.55 -21.73
CA ASN A 1 -1.58 -2.76 -21.36
C ASN A 1 -0.81 -3.56 -20.33
N LEU A 2 -1.34 -3.65 -19.11
CA LEU A 2 -0.79 -4.50 -18.06
C LEU A 2 -1.08 -5.97 -18.42
N THR A 3 -0.03 -6.77 -18.58
CA THR A 3 -0.13 -8.20 -18.87
C THR A 3 -0.06 -9.03 -17.60
N GLU A 4 -0.52 -10.28 -17.67
CA GLU A 4 -0.50 -11.24 -16.57
C GLU A 4 0.93 -11.40 -15.99
N GLY A 5 1.06 -11.46 -14.67
CA GLY A 5 2.33 -11.55 -13.97
C GLY A 5 3.23 -10.32 -14.09
N LYS A 6 2.69 -9.18 -14.52
CA LYS A 6 3.43 -7.89 -14.60
C LYS A 6 2.91 -6.91 -13.57
N PHE A 7 3.81 -6.01 -13.17
CA PHE A 7 3.47 -4.85 -12.35
C PHE A 7 4.03 -3.56 -12.96
N SER A 8 3.48 -2.44 -12.54
CA SER A 8 4.00 -1.10 -12.82
C SER A 8 4.03 -0.31 -11.51
N TRP A 9 5.13 0.37 -11.26
CA TRP A 9 5.32 1.22 -10.10
C TRP A 9 5.12 2.68 -10.47
N PHE A 10 4.32 3.39 -9.69
CA PHE A 10 3.97 4.81 -9.89
C PHE A 10 4.64 5.73 -8.88
N GLY A 11 5.65 5.24 -8.18
CA GLY A 11 6.35 5.96 -7.12
C GLY A 11 5.77 5.70 -5.73
N HIS A 12 6.59 5.92 -4.70
CA HIS A 12 6.29 5.60 -3.32
C HIS A 12 5.71 4.18 -3.21
N SER A 13 4.58 4.00 -2.55
CA SER A 13 3.93 2.71 -2.32
C SER A 13 2.84 2.37 -3.34
N THR A 14 2.69 3.18 -4.40
CA THR A 14 1.65 2.96 -5.42
C THR A 14 2.15 2.00 -6.50
N LEU A 15 1.55 0.82 -6.51
CA LEU A 15 1.79 -0.23 -7.51
C LEU A 15 0.47 -0.61 -8.19
N ILE A 16 0.57 -1.12 -9.40
CA ILE A 16 -0.50 -1.84 -10.07
C ILE A 16 0.06 -3.17 -10.58
N MET A 17 -0.62 -4.26 -10.28
CA MET A 17 -0.23 -5.61 -10.72
C MET A 17 -1.41 -6.34 -11.32
N LYS A 18 -1.13 -7.38 -12.11
CA LYS A 18 -2.16 -8.22 -12.70
C LYS A 18 -1.90 -9.69 -12.43
N THR A 19 -2.89 -10.37 -11.87
CA THR A 19 -2.89 -11.83 -11.65
C THR A 19 -4.31 -12.39 -11.75
N GLU A 20 -4.47 -13.57 -12.31
CA GLU A 20 -5.76 -14.25 -12.58
C GLU A 20 -6.77 -13.32 -13.29
N GLY A 21 -6.26 -12.48 -14.19
CA GLY A 21 -7.07 -11.48 -14.90
C GLY A 21 -7.47 -10.27 -14.05
N LEU A 22 -7.20 -10.24 -12.74
CA LEU A 22 -7.48 -9.12 -11.86
C LEU A 22 -6.40 -8.05 -11.93
N VAL A 23 -6.83 -6.81 -11.95
CA VAL A 23 -5.96 -5.63 -11.79
C VAL A 23 -6.06 -5.18 -10.35
N ILE A 24 -4.93 -5.26 -9.63
CA ILE A 24 -4.80 -4.92 -8.21
C ILE A 24 -3.94 -3.67 -8.08
N MET A 25 -4.34 -2.71 -7.24
CA MET A 25 -3.57 -1.50 -6.94
C MET A 25 -3.30 -1.41 -5.45
N THR A 26 -2.09 -0.98 -5.08
CA THR A 26 -1.70 -0.72 -3.69
C THR A 26 -1.62 0.78 -3.44
N ASP A 27 -2.00 1.21 -2.23
CA ASP A 27 -1.77 2.54 -1.64
C ASP A 27 -1.76 3.70 -2.67
N PRO A 28 -2.91 4.01 -3.32
CA PRO A 28 -2.94 4.97 -4.43
C PRO A 28 -2.71 6.40 -3.94
N VAL A 29 -1.56 6.98 -4.31
CA VAL A 29 -1.19 8.37 -4.04
C VAL A 29 -0.79 9.07 -5.34
N PHE A 30 -1.67 9.90 -5.88
CA PHE A 30 -1.48 10.62 -7.12
C PHE A 30 -1.45 12.14 -6.95
N ASN A 31 -1.75 12.64 -5.74
CA ASN A 31 -1.86 14.07 -5.49
C ASN A 31 -0.93 14.53 -4.36
N ARG A 32 -1.37 14.42 -3.13
CA ARG A 32 -0.67 15.03 -2.00
C ARG A 32 -0.63 14.12 -0.79
N ALA A 33 0.56 13.93 -0.28
CA ALA A 33 0.84 13.23 0.97
C ALA A 33 0.89 14.21 2.16
N SER A 34 -0.07 15.14 2.30
CA SER A 34 -0.05 16.13 3.39
C SER A 34 -1.45 16.61 3.76
N PRO A 35 -1.74 16.78 5.08
CA PRO A 35 -3.00 17.29 5.57
C PRO A 35 -3.22 18.79 5.29
N LEU A 36 -2.13 19.55 5.11
CA LEU A 36 -2.18 20.99 4.98
C LEU A 36 -2.26 21.42 3.52
N PRO A 37 -3.21 22.33 3.16
CA PRO A 37 -3.18 22.95 1.85
C PRO A 37 -1.89 23.76 1.71
N SER A 38 -1.19 23.67 0.55
CA SER A 38 -0.07 24.56 0.32
C SER A 38 -0.57 25.97 0.07
N PHE A 39 -0.29 26.84 0.98
CA PHE A 39 -0.57 28.28 0.83
C PHE A 39 0.43 28.97 -0.12
N ASN A 40 1.47 28.29 -0.60
CA ASN A 40 2.48 28.89 -1.47
C ASN A 40 2.99 27.86 -2.48
N SER A 41 2.59 27.99 -3.74
CA SER A 41 3.09 27.18 -4.87
C SER A 41 4.57 27.42 -5.20
N ASN A 42 5.21 28.42 -4.60
CA ASN A 42 6.58 28.83 -4.87
C ASN A 42 7.58 28.50 -3.75
N SER A 43 7.17 27.81 -2.69
CA SER A 43 8.08 27.43 -1.60
C SER A 43 8.95 26.24 -2.05
N LYS A 44 10.25 26.45 -2.17
CA LYS A 44 11.27 25.42 -2.39
C LYS A 44 11.57 24.55 -1.16
N SER A 45 10.87 24.74 -0.05
CA SER A 45 11.04 23.91 1.14
C SER A 45 10.18 22.67 1.02
N SER A 46 10.81 21.55 0.71
CA SER A 46 10.17 20.23 0.50
C SER A 46 9.52 19.64 1.74
N PHE A 47 9.82 20.12 2.92
CA PHE A 47 9.38 19.57 4.20
C PHE A 47 7.86 19.67 4.47
N PHE A 48 7.14 20.56 3.79
CA PHE A 48 5.68 20.75 3.96
C PHE A 48 4.87 20.57 2.67
N ASN A 49 5.52 20.28 1.56
CA ASN A 49 4.80 20.26 0.28
C ASN A 49 4.16 18.91 -0.06
N GLY A 50 4.55 17.81 0.56
CA GLY A 50 3.91 16.49 0.41
C GLY A 50 3.49 16.15 -1.03
N LYS A 51 4.18 16.67 -2.04
CA LYS A 51 3.93 16.34 -3.43
C LYS A 51 4.63 15.02 -3.75
N PRO A 52 3.99 14.10 -4.48
CA PRO A 52 4.68 12.95 -5.04
C PRO A 52 5.82 13.42 -5.95
N PHE A 53 6.78 12.55 -6.21
CA PHE A 53 7.86 12.83 -7.16
C PHE A 53 7.28 13.20 -8.52
N GLU A 54 7.82 14.24 -9.15
CA GLU A 54 7.44 14.63 -10.50
C GLU A 54 8.10 13.65 -11.49
N PHE A 55 7.30 12.92 -12.23
CA PHE A 55 7.74 12.09 -13.34
C PHE A 55 7.82 12.94 -14.61
N GLU A 56 8.76 12.66 -15.51
CA GLU A 56 8.81 13.30 -16.84
C GLU A 56 7.53 13.08 -17.64
N ASN A 57 6.90 11.93 -17.45
CA ASN A 57 5.62 11.55 -18.04
C ASN A 57 4.64 11.17 -16.93
N PRO A 58 3.94 12.13 -16.32
CA PRO A 58 2.98 11.82 -15.26
C PRO A 58 1.84 10.98 -15.84
N ILE A 59 1.53 9.87 -15.17
CA ILE A 59 0.36 9.07 -15.51
C ILE A 59 -0.83 9.70 -14.79
N LEU A 60 -1.86 9.99 -15.56
CA LEU A 60 -3.12 10.48 -15.02
C LEU A 60 -4.02 9.30 -14.64
N ILE A 61 -4.90 9.52 -13.66
CA ILE A 61 -5.88 8.51 -13.24
C ILE A 61 -6.74 8.07 -14.43
N ASP A 62 -7.05 8.98 -15.34
CA ASP A 62 -7.81 8.69 -16.56
C ASP A 62 -7.10 7.75 -17.55
N ASP A 63 -5.78 7.61 -17.44
CA ASP A 63 -4.98 6.69 -18.26
C ASP A 63 -4.92 5.27 -17.66
N LEU A 64 -5.39 5.09 -16.41
CA LEU A 64 -5.37 3.81 -15.72
C LEU A 64 -6.41 2.85 -16.31
N PRO A 65 -6.10 1.55 -16.35
CA PRO A 65 -7.13 0.56 -16.63
C PRO A 65 -8.16 0.53 -15.50
N LYS A 66 -9.30 -0.10 -15.75
CA LYS A 66 -10.21 -0.46 -14.67
C LYS A 66 -9.45 -1.27 -13.61
N VAL A 67 -9.62 -0.92 -12.35
CA VAL A 67 -9.00 -1.58 -11.20
C VAL A 67 -10.03 -2.48 -10.53
N ASP A 68 -9.74 -3.76 -10.41
CA ASP A 68 -10.65 -4.69 -9.75
C ASP A 68 -10.59 -4.55 -8.23
N VAL A 69 -9.37 -4.46 -7.66
CA VAL A 69 -9.17 -4.34 -6.22
C VAL A 69 -8.13 -3.28 -5.89
N VAL A 70 -8.45 -2.43 -4.92
CA VAL A 70 -7.47 -1.56 -4.23
C VAL A 70 -7.24 -2.11 -2.84
N ILE A 71 -5.98 -2.32 -2.46
CA ILE A 71 -5.56 -2.63 -1.09
C ILE A 71 -4.84 -1.44 -0.49
N ILE A 72 -5.07 -1.20 0.80
CA ILE A 72 -4.44 -0.10 1.57
C ILE A 72 -3.67 -0.72 2.73
N SER A 73 -2.41 -0.28 2.94
CA SER A 73 -1.60 -0.74 4.06
C SER A 73 -1.97 -0.06 5.38
N HIS A 74 -2.15 1.26 5.35
CA HIS A 74 -2.51 2.06 6.52
C HIS A 74 -3.03 3.45 6.10
N ASP A 75 -3.41 4.29 7.07
CA ASP A 75 -4.11 5.54 6.81
C ASP A 75 -3.22 6.79 6.73
N HIS A 76 -1.88 6.68 6.72
CA HIS A 76 -1.02 7.84 6.53
C HIS A 76 -1.29 8.54 5.20
N TYR A 77 -0.97 9.84 5.14
CA TYR A 77 -1.33 10.68 3.98
C TYR A 77 -0.64 10.28 2.68
N ASP A 78 0.55 9.67 2.77
CA ASP A 78 1.36 9.18 1.67
C ASP A 78 1.04 7.73 1.25
N HIS A 79 0.04 7.11 1.89
CA HIS A 79 -0.51 5.79 1.53
C HIS A 79 -2.01 5.84 1.23
N LEU A 80 -2.71 6.82 1.79
CA LEU A 80 -4.15 6.97 1.62
C LEU A 80 -4.50 8.42 1.22
N ASP A 81 -4.44 8.72 -0.06
CA ASP A 81 -4.76 10.02 -0.66
C ASP A 81 -6.26 10.15 -0.89
N SER A 82 -6.90 11.04 -0.13
CA SER A 82 -8.35 11.26 -0.22
C SER A 82 -8.83 11.74 -1.59
N LYS A 83 -8.00 12.48 -2.33
CA LYS A 83 -8.35 12.91 -3.69
C LYS A 83 -8.22 11.75 -4.67
N ALA A 84 -7.14 10.97 -4.58
CA ALA A 84 -6.96 9.79 -5.42
C ALA A 84 -8.12 8.80 -5.22
N ILE A 85 -8.53 8.54 -3.97
CA ILE A 85 -9.68 7.66 -3.69
C ILE A 85 -10.97 8.18 -4.35
N LYS A 86 -11.25 9.48 -4.28
CA LYS A 86 -12.44 10.08 -4.92
C LYS A 86 -12.39 9.92 -6.45
N ASP A 87 -11.25 10.24 -7.03
CA ASP A 87 -11.06 10.19 -8.47
C ASP A 87 -11.12 8.74 -9.00
N LEU A 88 -10.59 7.78 -8.22
CA LEU A 88 -10.59 6.35 -8.54
C LEU A 88 -11.94 5.65 -8.27
N SER A 89 -12.83 6.22 -7.47
CA SER A 89 -14.04 5.51 -6.97
C SER A 89 -14.94 4.95 -8.07
N GLY A 90 -14.95 5.59 -9.27
CA GLY A 90 -15.67 5.12 -10.46
C GLY A 90 -14.96 4.01 -11.24
N LEU A 91 -13.64 3.87 -11.08
CA LEU A 91 -12.79 2.90 -11.79
C LEU A 91 -12.53 1.63 -10.97
N VAL A 92 -12.76 1.68 -9.64
CA VAL A 92 -12.47 0.59 -8.70
C VAL A 92 -13.74 -0.22 -8.42
N ASP A 93 -13.62 -1.54 -8.53
CA ASP A 93 -14.72 -2.44 -8.20
C ASP A 93 -14.80 -2.68 -6.68
N HIS A 94 -13.66 -2.89 -6.00
CA HIS A 94 -13.65 -3.22 -4.58
C HIS A 94 -12.41 -2.67 -3.86
N PHE A 95 -12.56 -2.34 -2.57
CA PHE A 95 -11.50 -1.91 -1.65
C PHE A 95 -11.39 -2.95 -0.54
N ILE A 96 -10.18 -3.46 -0.30
CA ILE A 96 -9.86 -4.33 0.84
C ILE A 96 -8.85 -3.57 1.70
N VAL A 97 -9.23 -3.27 2.93
CA VAL A 97 -8.51 -2.28 3.74
C VAL A 97 -8.43 -2.73 5.21
N PRO A 98 -7.51 -2.16 6.01
CA PRO A 98 -7.46 -2.43 7.45
C PRO A 98 -8.72 -1.95 8.17
N LEU A 99 -9.04 -2.57 9.30
CA LEU A 99 -10.11 -2.14 10.20
C LEU A 99 -9.99 -0.65 10.56
N GLY A 100 -11.10 0.09 10.40
CA GLY A 100 -11.22 1.52 10.65
C GLY A 100 -10.94 2.39 9.42
N VAL A 101 -10.21 1.91 8.43
CA VAL A 101 -9.91 2.67 7.20
C VAL A 101 -11.16 2.85 6.34
N GLY A 102 -12.08 1.90 6.36
CA GLY A 102 -13.35 1.98 5.64
C GLY A 102 -14.15 3.25 5.94
N ALA A 103 -14.11 3.74 7.18
CA ALA A 103 -14.77 4.99 7.58
C ALA A 103 -14.23 6.22 6.81
N HIS A 104 -12.93 6.25 6.48
CA HIS A 104 -12.36 7.29 5.63
C HIS A 104 -12.90 7.18 4.20
N LEU A 105 -12.94 5.97 3.65
CA LEU A 105 -13.44 5.72 2.29
C LEU A 105 -14.92 6.11 2.16
N GLU A 106 -15.77 5.70 3.09
CA GLU A 106 -17.19 6.05 3.13
C GLU A 106 -17.38 7.57 3.18
N ARG A 107 -16.61 8.27 4.03
CA ARG A 107 -16.62 9.74 4.12
C ARG A 107 -16.24 10.42 2.82
N TRP A 108 -15.41 9.79 2.00
CA TRP A 108 -14.99 10.32 0.70
C TRP A 108 -15.88 9.88 -0.47
N GLY A 109 -16.94 9.13 -0.19
CA GLY A 109 -17.99 8.79 -1.15
C GLY A 109 -17.88 7.39 -1.74
N VAL A 110 -17.00 6.54 -1.23
CA VAL A 110 -16.98 5.13 -1.63
C VAL A 110 -18.20 4.42 -1.02
N ILE A 111 -18.93 3.67 -1.85
CA ILE A 111 -20.13 2.96 -1.42
C ILE A 111 -19.74 1.80 -0.51
N LYS A 112 -20.38 1.67 0.65
CA LYS A 112 -20.05 0.69 1.69
C LYS A 112 -19.95 -0.76 1.20
N ASN A 113 -20.79 -1.17 0.27
CA ASN A 113 -20.75 -2.54 -0.28
C ASN A 113 -19.52 -2.81 -1.17
N LYS A 114 -18.74 -1.80 -1.53
CA LYS A 114 -17.45 -1.93 -2.20
C LYS A 114 -16.28 -2.02 -1.22
N ILE A 115 -16.51 -2.01 0.09
CA ILE A 115 -15.46 -1.98 1.11
C ILE A 115 -15.51 -3.28 1.92
N THR A 116 -14.37 -3.92 2.06
CA THR A 116 -14.13 -5.00 3.04
C THR A 116 -13.02 -4.54 3.97
N GLU A 117 -13.27 -4.57 5.26
CA GLU A 117 -12.27 -4.31 6.29
C GLU A 117 -11.79 -5.64 6.87
N LEU A 118 -10.47 -5.75 7.10
CA LEU A 118 -9.85 -6.94 7.69
C LEU A 118 -9.05 -6.58 8.94
N ASP A 119 -9.11 -7.49 9.91
CA ASP A 119 -8.16 -7.53 11.03
C ASP A 119 -6.90 -8.30 10.62
N TRP A 120 -5.84 -8.23 11.44
CA TRP A 120 -4.62 -8.99 11.21
C TRP A 120 -4.92 -10.51 11.12
N TYR A 121 -4.30 -11.14 10.14
CA TYR A 121 -4.47 -12.56 9.78
C TYR A 121 -5.85 -12.93 9.22
N GLU A 122 -6.73 -11.96 9.02
CA GLU A 122 -7.95 -12.18 8.26
C GLU A 122 -7.67 -12.15 6.75
N SER A 123 -8.44 -12.95 6.03
CA SER A 123 -8.32 -13.09 4.58
C SER A 123 -9.63 -12.83 3.88
N LYS A 124 -9.55 -12.28 2.69
CA LYS A 124 -10.67 -12.11 1.77
C LYS A 124 -10.32 -12.72 0.42
N ASN A 125 -11.11 -13.69 -0.01
CA ASN A 125 -11.09 -14.12 -1.40
C ASN A 125 -11.90 -13.12 -2.25
N PHE A 126 -11.28 -12.65 -3.33
CA PHE A 126 -11.96 -11.88 -4.36
C PHE A 126 -11.67 -12.52 -5.71
N LYS A 127 -12.69 -13.18 -6.30
CA LYS A 127 -12.57 -14.07 -7.44
C LYS A 127 -11.54 -15.19 -7.14
N ASP A 128 -10.47 -15.34 -7.89
CA ASP A 128 -9.47 -16.40 -7.72
C ASP A 128 -8.19 -15.92 -7.00
N VAL A 129 -8.23 -14.79 -6.28
CA VAL A 129 -7.12 -14.21 -5.53
C VAL A 129 -7.49 -14.06 -4.06
N ASP A 130 -6.62 -14.53 -3.19
CA ASP A 130 -6.72 -14.37 -1.74
C ASP A 130 -5.87 -13.17 -1.29
N PHE A 131 -6.49 -12.31 -0.49
CA PHE A 131 -5.85 -11.15 0.14
C PHE A 131 -5.84 -11.38 1.64
N THR A 132 -4.65 -11.55 2.24
CA THR A 132 -4.49 -11.69 3.69
C THR A 132 -3.83 -10.45 4.25
N PHE A 133 -4.47 -9.82 5.23
CA PHE A 133 -3.90 -8.68 5.92
C PHE A 133 -2.99 -9.15 7.06
N THR A 134 -1.77 -8.64 7.15
CA THR A 134 -0.75 -9.10 8.11
C THR A 134 -0.15 -7.94 8.88
N PRO A 135 0.31 -8.15 10.15
CA PRO A 135 0.84 -7.06 10.97
C PRO A 135 2.18 -6.53 10.44
N ALA A 136 2.42 -5.23 10.63
CA ALA A 136 3.70 -4.57 10.40
C ALA A 136 4.13 -3.79 11.64
N LEU A 137 5.43 -3.60 11.82
CA LEU A 137 5.98 -2.76 12.89
C LEU A 137 5.90 -1.28 12.48
N HIS A 138 4.73 -0.71 12.60
CA HIS A 138 4.41 0.66 12.21
C HIS A 138 3.32 1.24 13.10
N PHE A 139 2.60 2.24 12.62
CA PHE A 139 1.48 2.88 13.31
C PHE A 139 0.52 3.50 12.29
N SER A 140 -0.61 4.00 12.76
CA SER A 140 -1.59 4.71 11.93
C SER A 140 -1.94 6.08 12.52
N GLY A 141 -2.51 6.97 11.70
CA GLY A 141 -3.03 8.26 12.15
C GLY A 141 -3.00 9.35 11.09
N ARG A 142 -4.06 10.14 11.07
CA ARG A 142 -4.25 11.28 10.14
C ARG A 142 -4.43 12.63 10.84
N GLY A 143 -4.27 12.69 12.14
CA GLY A 143 -4.47 13.92 12.91
C GLY A 143 -3.85 13.84 14.29
N VAL A 144 -3.94 14.92 15.02
CA VAL A 144 -3.27 15.09 16.32
C VAL A 144 -3.82 14.15 17.40
N PHE A 145 -5.10 13.72 17.28
CA PHE A 145 -5.81 12.98 18.32
C PHE A 145 -6.31 11.60 17.90
N ASN A 146 -5.98 11.12 16.70
CA ASN A 146 -6.45 9.86 16.17
C ASN A 146 -5.32 8.87 15.85
N GLY A 147 -4.19 8.95 16.52
CA GLY A 147 -3.12 7.96 16.42
C GLY A 147 -3.65 6.57 16.76
N ASN A 148 -3.32 5.59 15.93
CA ASN A 148 -3.72 4.18 16.07
C ASN A 148 -5.24 3.94 16.18
N SER A 149 -6.04 4.80 15.55
CA SER A 149 -7.51 4.64 15.50
C SER A 149 -7.98 3.71 14.37
N THR A 150 -7.09 3.40 13.44
CA THR A 150 -7.26 2.38 12.40
C THR A 150 -6.15 1.34 12.55
N LEU A 151 -6.31 0.15 11.96
CA LEU A 151 -5.20 -0.78 11.84
C LEU A 151 -4.23 -0.37 10.73
N TRP A 152 -3.05 -0.98 10.75
CA TRP A 152 -1.96 -0.84 9.79
C TRP A 152 -1.30 -2.19 9.58
N GLY A 153 -0.66 -2.39 8.43
CA GLY A 153 -0.02 -3.68 8.17
C GLY A 153 0.44 -3.83 6.73
N SER A 154 0.70 -5.07 6.41
CA SER A 154 1.18 -5.55 5.12
C SER A 154 0.17 -6.51 4.49
N TRP A 155 0.41 -6.89 3.24
CA TRP A 155 -0.50 -7.74 2.48
C TRP A 155 0.22 -8.94 1.88
N VAL A 156 -0.38 -10.12 2.06
CA VAL A 156 -0.12 -11.29 1.24
C VAL A 156 -1.19 -11.35 0.16
N VAL A 157 -0.75 -11.38 -1.10
CA VAL A 157 -1.62 -11.55 -2.27
C VAL A 157 -1.27 -12.89 -2.90
N SER A 158 -2.17 -13.85 -2.83
CA SER A 158 -1.94 -15.22 -3.27
C SER A 158 -2.96 -15.66 -4.31
N SER A 159 -2.46 -16.23 -5.40
CA SER A 159 -3.24 -16.84 -6.47
C SER A 159 -2.56 -18.10 -6.97
N LYS A 160 -3.12 -18.74 -8.00
CA LYS A 160 -2.46 -19.91 -8.63
C LYS A 160 -1.17 -19.54 -9.36
N SER A 161 -1.08 -18.32 -9.88
CA SER A 161 0.01 -17.85 -10.74
C SER A 161 0.94 -16.83 -10.10
N LEU A 162 0.61 -16.34 -8.90
CA LEU A 162 1.41 -15.33 -8.21
C LEU A 162 1.23 -15.43 -6.69
N SER A 163 2.36 -15.46 -5.98
CA SER A 163 2.44 -15.20 -4.53
C SER A 163 3.27 -13.95 -4.31
N ALA A 164 2.63 -12.86 -3.87
CA ALA A 164 3.27 -11.57 -3.68
C ALA A 164 3.09 -11.06 -2.25
N TYR A 165 4.12 -10.39 -1.75
CA TYR A 165 4.07 -9.68 -0.48
C TYR A 165 4.22 -8.18 -0.71
N PHE A 166 3.39 -7.37 -0.06
CA PHE A 166 3.47 -5.91 -0.06
C PHE A 166 3.60 -5.41 1.38
N SER A 167 4.76 -4.84 1.72
CA SER A 167 5.05 -4.48 3.12
C SER A 167 4.21 -3.32 3.66
N GLY A 168 3.78 -2.39 2.81
CA GLY A 168 3.46 -1.05 3.29
C GLY A 168 4.69 -0.46 3.97
N ASP A 169 4.49 0.39 4.99
CA ASP A 169 5.57 0.91 5.82
C ASP A 169 5.77 0.05 7.07
N GLY A 170 7.03 -0.08 7.51
CA GLY A 170 7.34 -0.79 8.74
C GLY A 170 8.82 -1.00 9.00
N GLY A 171 9.19 -1.06 10.27
CA GLY A 171 10.51 -1.50 10.71
C GLY A 171 10.69 -3.01 10.59
N TYR A 172 11.94 -3.46 10.60
CA TYR A 172 12.25 -4.88 10.60
C TYR A 172 11.80 -5.56 11.92
N SER A 173 11.21 -6.73 11.80
CA SER A 173 10.82 -7.56 12.94
C SER A 173 10.78 -9.06 12.60
N GLU A 174 10.76 -9.90 13.61
CA GLU A 174 10.59 -11.37 13.48
C GLU A 174 9.28 -11.79 12.77
N THR A 175 8.38 -10.84 12.53
CA THR A 175 7.14 -11.08 11.79
C THR A 175 7.43 -11.53 10.36
N PHE A 176 8.45 -10.98 9.70
CA PHE A 176 8.81 -11.38 8.34
C PHE A 176 9.14 -12.87 8.26
N LYS A 177 9.88 -13.39 9.23
CA LYS A 177 10.21 -14.82 9.30
C LYS A 177 8.97 -15.69 9.49
N LYS A 178 8.07 -15.29 10.40
CA LYS A 178 6.81 -16.01 10.63
C LYS A 178 5.94 -16.02 9.37
N LEU A 179 5.85 -14.88 8.67
CA LEU A 179 5.09 -14.79 7.42
C LEU A 179 5.72 -15.63 6.30
N GLY A 180 7.05 -15.69 6.22
CA GLY A 180 7.75 -16.55 5.27
C GLY A 180 7.61 -18.06 5.59
N GLU A 181 7.41 -18.42 6.86
CA GLU A 181 7.12 -19.79 7.28
C GLU A 181 5.66 -20.19 6.95
N GLU A 182 4.71 -19.26 7.13
CA GLU A 182 3.27 -19.52 7.00
C GLU A 182 2.75 -19.35 5.57
N TYR A 183 3.19 -18.31 4.86
CA TYR A 183 2.66 -17.94 3.54
C TYR A 183 3.68 -18.07 2.40
N GLY A 184 4.98 -18.17 2.70
CA GLY A 184 6.03 -18.27 1.68
C GLY A 184 6.17 -19.68 1.07
N PRO A 185 6.99 -19.84 0.03
CA PRO A 185 7.79 -18.78 -0.59
C PRO A 185 6.97 -17.79 -1.41
N PHE A 186 7.49 -16.58 -1.57
CA PHE A 186 6.88 -15.54 -2.41
C PHE A 186 7.64 -15.41 -3.73
N ASP A 187 6.94 -15.27 -4.85
CA ASP A 187 7.55 -14.95 -6.14
C ASP A 187 8.19 -13.56 -6.11
N ILE A 188 7.53 -12.62 -5.42
CA ILE A 188 8.02 -11.24 -5.28
C ILE A 188 7.60 -10.63 -3.94
N ALA A 189 8.52 -9.87 -3.33
CA ALA A 189 8.23 -9.01 -2.18
C ALA A 189 8.52 -7.55 -2.54
N PHE A 190 7.50 -6.72 -2.42
CA PHE A 190 7.60 -5.25 -2.47
C PHE A 190 7.83 -4.76 -1.05
N ILE A 191 9.03 -4.27 -0.77
CA ILE A 191 9.46 -3.93 0.59
C ILE A 191 9.92 -2.48 0.63
N GLU A 192 9.40 -1.71 1.59
CA GLU A 192 9.79 -0.34 1.79
C GLU A 192 11.28 -0.21 2.07
N ASN A 193 11.91 0.84 1.56
CA ASN A 193 13.36 1.06 1.70
C ASN A 193 13.74 2.55 1.51
N GLY A 194 12.81 3.46 1.65
CA GLY A 194 13.04 4.87 1.30
C GLY A 194 13.15 5.83 2.49
N ALA A 195 12.50 5.53 3.58
CA ALA A 195 12.29 6.46 4.68
C ALA A 195 13.17 6.21 5.91
N TYR A 196 14.23 5.40 5.80
CA TYR A 196 15.09 5.04 6.92
C TYR A 196 15.82 6.24 7.55
N ASN A 197 15.86 6.25 8.89
CA ASN A 197 16.62 7.23 9.67
C ASN A 197 16.85 6.66 11.09
N VAL A 198 17.94 7.09 11.72
CA VAL A 198 18.27 6.70 13.10
C VAL A 198 17.17 7.10 14.09
N ASP A 199 16.47 8.20 13.84
CA ASP A 199 15.44 8.72 14.75
C ASP A 199 14.14 7.91 14.73
N TRP A 200 13.92 7.08 13.69
CA TRP A 200 12.71 6.25 13.54
C TRP A 200 12.97 4.87 12.93
N SER A 201 14.15 4.30 13.20
CA SER A 201 14.55 2.97 12.74
C SER A 201 13.59 1.84 13.13
N ASN A 202 12.76 2.04 14.15
CA ASN A 202 11.75 1.07 14.58
C ASN A 202 10.50 1.02 13.67
N VAL A 203 10.32 1.99 12.79
CA VAL A 203 9.11 2.10 11.94
C VAL A 203 9.42 2.22 10.45
N HIS A 204 10.70 2.25 10.09
CA HIS A 204 11.20 2.21 8.72
C HIS A 204 12.52 1.44 8.66
N MET A 205 12.59 0.46 7.75
CA MET A 205 13.77 -0.41 7.59
C MET A 205 14.95 0.30 6.97
N TYR A 206 16.14 -0.04 7.45
CA TYR A 206 17.37 0.21 6.69
C TYR A 206 17.50 -0.71 5.48
N PRO A 207 18.30 -0.35 4.45
CA PRO A 207 18.44 -1.17 3.24
C PRO A 207 18.89 -2.62 3.49
N ASP A 208 19.74 -2.86 4.45
CA ASP A 208 20.19 -4.20 4.87
C ASP A 208 19.08 -4.97 5.58
N GLU A 209 18.23 -4.30 6.35
CA GLU A 209 17.05 -4.89 6.98
C GLU A 209 15.98 -5.26 5.93
N ALA A 210 15.78 -4.45 4.89
CA ALA A 210 14.88 -4.77 3.79
C ALA A 210 15.35 -6.04 3.03
N VAL A 211 16.66 -6.19 2.83
CA VAL A 211 17.24 -7.42 2.27
C VAL A 211 17.00 -8.60 3.22
N GLN A 212 17.23 -8.44 4.52
CA GLN A 212 16.99 -9.50 5.50
C GLN A 212 15.51 -9.90 5.54
N ALA A 213 14.59 -8.93 5.52
CA ALA A 213 13.15 -9.18 5.45
C ALA A 213 12.76 -10.00 4.21
N SER A 214 13.36 -9.72 3.05
CA SER A 214 13.16 -10.49 1.83
C SER A 214 13.63 -11.94 1.97
N ILE A 215 14.77 -12.17 2.62
CA ILE A 215 15.30 -13.51 2.89
C ILE A 215 14.37 -14.27 3.84
N ASP A 216 13.91 -13.62 4.91
CA ASP A 216 13.01 -14.19 5.91
C ASP A 216 11.64 -14.54 5.33
N LEU A 217 11.12 -13.73 4.41
CA LEU A 217 9.92 -14.00 3.63
C LEU A 217 10.11 -15.14 2.61
N LYS A 218 11.35 -15.59 2.36
CA LYS A 218 11.69 -16.54 1.30
C LYS A 218 11.26 -16.03 -0.08
N ALA A 219 11.40 -14.74 -0.34
CA ALA A 219 11.03 -14.14 -1.62
C ALA A 219 12.09 -14.43 -2.69
N GLU A 220 11.65 -14.80 -3.89
CA GLU A 220 12.55 -15.01 -5.03
C GLU A 220 13.06 -13.67 -5.60
N ILE A 221 12.20 -12.67 -5.60
CA ILE A 221 12.49 -11.32 -6.09
C ILE A 221 12.20 -10.30 -4.98
N LEU A 222 13.19 -9.46 -4.67
CA LEU A 222 13.01 -8.25 -3.88
C LEU A 222 12.83 -7.05 -4.82
N PHE A 223 11.75 -6.30 -4.64
CA PHE A 223 11.55 -4.97 -5.22
C PHE A 223 11.49 -3.96 -4.07
N PRO A 224 12.58 -3.16 -3.85
CA PRO A 224 12.69 -2.23 -2.75
C PRO A 224 12.06 -0.87 -3.06
#